data_3af44bf508aa8a9ee2bf4b5202fcce47
#
_entry.id   3af44bf508aa8a9ee2bf4b5202fcce47
#
_cell.length_a   1.000
_cell.length_b   1.000
_cell.length_c   1.000
_cell.angle_alpha   90.00
_cell.angle_beta   90.00
_cell.angle_gamma   90.00
#
_symmetry.space_group_name_H-M   'P 1'
#
loop_
_entity.id
_entity.type
_entity.pdbx_description
1 polymer ?
#
loop_
_entity_poly.entity_id
_entity_poly.type
_entity_poly.pdbx_seq_one_letter_code
_entity_poly.pdbx_strand_id
1 'polypeptide(L)'
;LNGRGPIRVVRSFVPMPFRNGCRITSSVKLEGPHRDKGQGGWGHVVYHSYPTAQGIETFTGKEDYSSLVRQWKQTGVDPKIGKDRMFRMSEKKLASGESLSIIDVHEGGVINSLKLYMADMNPDRLQDVWIRVKWDNHEEEDVLCPIGCFFGNSLGYNNTRYLLMGATTDGWFYNYFPMPFWERAHVMLENRSGETV
;
A
#
# COMPACT_ATOMS: atom_id res chain seq x y z
N LEU A 1 30.00 10.01 10.93
CA LEU A 1 29.86 9.18 9.71
C LEU A 1 31.08 9.45 8.83
N ASN A 2 32.10 8.63 8.97
CA ASN A 2 33.43 8.80 8.39
C ASN A 2 33.36 8.75 6.86
N GLY A 3 33.44 9.89 6.20
CA GLY A 3 33.88 10.02 4.80
C GLY A 3 33.08 9.28 3.71
N ARG A 4 31.92 8.72 4.00
CA ARG A 4 31.07 8.02 3.05
C ARG A 4 30.13 9.03 2.40
N GLY A 5 30.25 9.19 1.09
CA GLY A 5 29.30 9.98 0.33
C GLY A 5 27.85 9.50 0.53
N PRO A 6 26.86 10.35 0.29
CA PRO A 6 25.47 9.99 0.48
C PRO A 6 25.12 8.76 -0.37
N ILE A 7 24.42 7.78 0.26
CA ILE A 7 23.84 6.66 -0.49
C ILE A 7 22.79 7.25 -1.41
N ARG A 8 23.03 7.13 -2.71
CA ARG A 8 22.07 7.55 -3.73
C ARG A 8 21.24 6.35 -4.15
N VAL A 9 19.94 6.44 -3.94
CA VAL A 9 19.00 5.45 -4.43
C VAL A 9 18.25 6.08 -5.61
N VAL A 10 18.34 5.43 -6.76
CA VAL A 10 17.55 5.81 -7.94
C VAL A 10 16.51 4.71 -8.17
N ARG A 11 15.26 5.11 -8.33
CA ARG A 11 14.16 4.21 -8.59
C ARG A 11 13.33 4.72 -9.76
N SER A 12 12.95 3.82 -10.64
CA SER A 12 11.96 4.08 -11.68
C SER A 12 10.86 3.03 -11.57
N PHE A 13 9.63 3.48 -11.48
CA PHE A 13 8.43 2.64 -11.52
C PHE A 13 7.66 2.85 -12.84
N VAL A 14 8.28 3.51 -13.80
CA VAL A 14 7.72 3.68 -15.14
C VAL A 14 7.77 2.34 -15.86
N PRO A 15 6.61 1.80 -16.30
CA PRO A 15 6.60 0.60 -17.12
C PRO A 15 7.36 0.82 -18.43
N MET A 16 8.24 -0.11 -18.75
CA MET A 16 9.02 -0.10 -19.99
C MET A 16 8.73 -1.39 -20.78
N PRO A 17 7.58 -1.44 -21.49
CA PRO A 17 7.20 -2.63 -22.24
C PRO A 17 8.18 -2.88 -23.40
N PHE A 18 8.34 -4.17 -23.76
CA PHE A 18 9.15 -4.59 -24.89
C PHE A 18 8.53 -5.83 -25.56
N ARG A 19 8.65 -5.92 -26.89
CA ARG A 19 8.06 -7.03 -27.66
C ARG A 19 8.99 -8.23 -27.79
N ASN A 20 10.26 -8.00 -28.11
CA ASN A 20 11.17 -9.06 -28.56
C ASN A 20 12.30 -9.34 -27.58
N GLY A 21 12.54 -8.48 -26.64
CA GLY A 21 13.60 -8.62 -25.65
C GLY A 21 14.02 -7.29 -25.05
N CYS A 22 14.60 -7.36 -23.86
CA CYS A 22 15.12 -6.20 -23.15
C CYS A 22 16.54 -6.50 -22.69
N ARG A 23 17.41 -5.50 -22.83
CA ARG A 23 18.75 -5.53 -22.25
C ARG A 23 18.96 -4.28 -21.40
N ILE A 24 19.27 -4.49 -20.14
CA ILE A 24 19.60 -3.42 -19.21
C ILE A 24 21.07 -3.49 -18.92
N THR A 25 21.79 -2.39 -19.14
CA THR A 25 23.23 -2.30 -18.90
C THR A 25 23.55 -1.19 -17.91
N SER A 26 24.62 -1.37 -17.17
CA SER A 26 25.17 -0.36 -16.27
C SER A 26 26.60 -0.05 -16.69
N SER A 27 26.96 1.24 -16.66
CA SER A 27 28.34 1.70 -16.89
C SER A 27 29.22 1.49 -15.64
N VAL A 28 28.63 1.15 -14.51
CA VAL A 28 29.35 0.85 -13.28
C VAL A 28 29.21 -0.62 -12.91
N LYS A 29 30.25 -1.18 -12.30
CA LYS A 29 30.24 -2.55 -11.83
C LYS A 29 29.28 -2.66 -10.64
N LEU A 30 28.23 -3.48 -10.77
CA LEU A 30 27.22 -3.72 -9.73
C LEU A 30 27.54 -4.97 -8.91
N GLU A 31 28.80 -5.27 -8.68
CA GLU A 31 29.23 -6.42 -7.88
C GLU A 31 29.70 -5.96 -6.49
N GLY A 32 28.96 -6.34 -5.48
CA GLY A 32 29.32 -6.13 -4.08
C GLY A 32 29.44 -4.68 -3.62
N PRO A 33 29.62 -4.47 -2.33
CA PRO A 33 29.74 -3.14 -1.76
C PRO A 33 31.20 -2.64 -1.86
N HIS A 34 31.58 -2.04 -2.98
CA HIS A 34 32.82 -1.27 -3.06
C HIS A 34 32.65 0.14 -2.46
N ARG A 35 32.15 0.19 -1.23
CA ARG A 35 31.80 1.44 -0.53
C ARG A 35 32.98 2.35 -0.29
N ASP A 36 34.14 1.78 -0.09
CA ASP A 36 35.41 2.44 0.15
C ASP A 36 35.97 3.18 -1.07
N LYS A 37 35.58 2.79 -2.28
CA LYS A 37 36.00 3.38 -3.54
C LYS A 37 34.93 4.20 -4.26
N GLY A 38 33.75 4.38 -3.63
CA GLY A 38 32.62 5.08 -4.26
C GLY A 38 32.06 4.39 -5.51
N GLN A 39 32.43 3.13 -5.73
CA GLN A 39 32.02 2.31 -6.86
C GLN A 39 31.16 1.15 -6.38
N GLY A 40 30.29 0.66 -7.26
CA GLY A 40 29.42 -0.45 -6.95
C GLY A 40 28.02 -0.01 -6.49
N GLY A 41 27.12 -0.97 -6.42
CA GLY A 41 25.73 -0.74 -6.06
C GLY A 41 24.93 -2.04 -6.10
N TRP A 42 23.70 -1.94 -5.70
CA TRP A 42 22.71 -3.02 -5.76
C TRP A 42 21.63 -2.59 -6.75
N GLY A 43 21.26 -3.47 -7.64
CA GLY A 43 20.16 -3.25 -8.59
C GLY A 43 19.09 -4.33 -8.43
N HIS A 44 17.86 -3.93 -8.61
CA HIS A 44 16.71 -4.81 -8.65
C HIS A 44 15.85 -4.43 -9.85
N VAL A 45 15.48 -5.41 -10.67
CA VAL A 45 14.57 -5.24 -11.80
C VAL A 45 13.43 -6.24 -11.65
N VAL A 46 12.22 -5.73 -11.73
CA VAL A 46 11.00 -6.56 -11.73
C VAL A 46 10.40 -6.49 -13.14
N TYR A 47 9.98 -7.62 -13.67
CA TYR A 47 9.34 -7.68 -14.98
C TYR A 47 8.18 -8.70 -14.98
N HIS A 48 7.26 -8.49 -15.92
CA HIS A 48 6.21 -9.44 -16.25
C HIS A 48 6.51 -10.06 -17.62
N SER A 49 6.37 -11.37 -17.73
CA SER A 49 6.41 -12.08 -19.00
C SER A 49 5.00 -12.38 -19.46
N TYR A 50 4.71 -12.05 -20.70
CA TYR A 50 3.40 -12.32 -21.32
C TYR A 50 3.51 -13.48 -22.29
N PRO A 51 2.48 -14.33 -22.43
CA PRO A 51 2.49 -15.45 -23.37
C PRO A 51 2.64 -15.02 -24.84
N THR A 52 2.14 -13.84 -25.17
CA THR A 52 2.23 -13.25 -26.51
C THR A 52 2.59 -11.77 -26.43
N ALA A 53 3.19 -11.24 -27.50
CA ALA A 53 3.49 -9.83 -27.65
C ALA A 53 2.34 -9.02 -28.28
N GLN A 54 1.14 -9.63 -28.41
CA GLN A 54 -0.01 -8.95 -29.00
C GLN A 54 -0.43 -7.72 -28.18
N GLY A 55 -0.59 -6.57 -28.83
CA GLY A 55 -0.94 -5.32 -28.17
C GLY A 55 0.18 -4.64 -27.39
N ILE A 56 1.37 -5.22 -27.34
CA ILE A 56 2.52 -4.61 -26.68
C ILE A 56 3.26 -3.70 -27.67
N GLU A 57 3.41 -2.45 -27.32
CA GLU A 57 4.28 -1.51 -28.01
C GLU A 57 5.59 -1.35 -27.23
N THR A 58 6.71 -1.33 -27.94
CA THR A 58 8.02 -1.21 -27.28
C THR A 58 8.23 0.22 -26.79
N PHE A 59 8.66 0.35 -25.55
CA PHE A 59 9.00 1.62 -24.90
C PHE A 59 10.03 2.40 -25.74
N THR A 60 9.74 3.66 -25.98
CA THR A 60 10.56 4.58 -26.82
C THR A 60 11.25 5.68 -26.01
N GLY A 61 10.80 5.89 -24.75
CA GLY A 61 11.24 6.99 -23.90
C GLY A 61 10.58 8.33 -24.25
N LYS A 62 9.57 8.33 -25.14
CA LYS A 62 8.82 9.54 -25.57
C LYS A 62 7.37 9.52 -25.11
N GLU A 63 6.97 8.53 -24.34
CA GLU A 63 5.61 8.38 -23.83
C GLU A 63 5.25 9.54 -22.88
N ASP A 64 4.01 9.98 -22.96
CA ASP A 64 3.49 10.99 -22.04
C ASP A 64 3.03 10.36 -20.71
N TYR A 65 3.79 10.58 -19.66
CA TYR A 65 3.49 10.14 -18.30
C TYR A 65 2.88 11.24 -17.43
N SER A 66 2.42 12.34 -18.00
CA SER A 66 1.90 13.49 -17.24
C SER A 66 0.74 13.12 -16.31
N SER A 67 -0.13 12.19 -16.72
CA SER A 67 -1.23 11.69 -15.89
C SER A 67 -0.73 10.91 -14.68
N LEU A 68 0.23 10.03 -14.87
CA LEU A 68 0.86 9.25 -13.80
C LEU A 68 1.59 10.18 -12.80
N VAL A 69 2.33 11.16 -13.32
CA VAL A 69 3.02 12.16 -12.48
C VAL A 69 2.02 12.96 -11.65
N ARG A 70 0.86 13.33 -12.20
CA ARG A 70 -0.20 13.99 -11.44
C ARG A 70 -0.72 13.11 -10.30
N GLN A 71 -0.99 11.83 -10.56
CA GLN A 71 -1.42 10.90 -9.52
C GLN A 71 -0.40 10.79 -8.39
N TRP A 72 0.88 10.66 -8.71
CA TRP A 72 1.96 10.61 -7.70
C TRP A 72 2.10 11.90 -6.89
N LYS A 73 1.77 13.05 -7.46
CA LYS A 73 1.74 14.32 -6.73
C LYS A 73 0.53 14.48 -5.81
N GLN A 74 -0.50 13.66 -6.01
CA GLN A 74 -1.76 13.69 -5.24
C GLN A 74 -1.86 12.50 -4.27
N THR A 75 -0.74 12.08 -3.66
CA THR A 75 -0.75 11.01 -2.65
C THR A 75 -1.72 11.33 -1.51
N GLY A 76 -2.45 10.32 -1.03
CA GLY A 76 -3.53 10.47 -0.05
C GLY A 76 -4.91 10.68 -0.67
N VAL A 77 -4.99 10.91 -1.98
CA VAL A 77 -6.23 10.92 -2.75
C VAL A 77 -6.38 9.59 -3.47
N ASP A 78 -7.56 8.97 -3.41
CA ASP A 78 -7.80 7.71 -4.10
C ASP A 78 -7.63 7.90 -5.62
N PRO A 79 -6.64 7.24 -6.24
CA PRO A 79 -6.37 7.42 -7.67
C PRO A 79 -7.41 6.77 -8.58
N LYS A 80 -8.29 5.92 -8.02
CA LYS A 80 -9.33 5.24 -8.78
C LYS A 80 -10.53 6.15 -8.97
N ILE A 81 -10.91 6.36 -10.21
CA ILE A 81 -12.12 7.11 -10.59
C ILE A 81 -13.25 6.09 -10.79
N GLY A 82 -14.28 6.16 -9.96
CA GLY A 82 -15.48 5.31 -10.09
C GLY A 82 -16.73 6.13 -9.79
N LYS A 83 -17.77 5.92 -10.59
CA LYS A 83 -19.04 6.66 -10.44
C LYS A 83 -20.00 5.98 -9.48
N ASP A 84 -19.97 4.65 -9.39
CA ASP A 84 -20.93 3.87 -8.61
C ASP A 84 -20.22 3.30 -7.36
N ARG A 85 -20.06 4.16 -6.36
CA ARG A 85 -19.47 3.75 -5.08
C ARG A 85 -20.51 3.86 -3.98
N MET A 86 -20.70 2.77 -3.27
CA MET A 86 -21.42 2.80 -1.99
C MET A 86 -20.44 3.24 -0.91
N PHE A 87 -20.81 4.27 -0.15
CA PHE A 87 -20.07 4.69 1.03
C PHE A 87 -20.79 4.18 2.27
N ARG A 88 -20.04 3.55 3.17
CA ARG A 88 -20.49 3.26 4.52
C ARG A 88 -19.58 4.00 5.47
N MET A 89 -20.17 4.70 6.41
CA MET A 89 -19.45 5.42 7.46
C MET A 89 -20.08 5.10 8.80
N SER A 90 -19.26 4.84 9.80
CA SER A 90 -19.68 4.72 11.19
C SER A 90 -18.65 5.37 12.10
N GLU A 91 -19.12 5.96 13.19
CA GLU A 91 -18.29 6.49 14.25
C GLU A 91 -18.72 5.80 15.55
N LYS A 92 -17.75 5.20 16.23
CA LYS A 92 -18.01 4.51 17.50
C LYS A 92 -16.77 4.58 18.37
N LYS A 93 -17.02 4.56 19.68
CA LYS A 93 -16.01 4.25 20.69
C LYS A 93 -16.04 2.75 20.95
N LEU A 94 -14.87 2.13 20.98
CA LEU A 94 -14.72 0.73 21.35
C LEU A 94 -14.19 0.62 22.76
N ALA A 95 -14.97 -0.01 23.65
CA ALA A 95 -14.46 -0.36 24.98
C ALA A 95 -13.33 -1.40 24.89
N SER A 96 -12.58 -1.55 25.98
CA SER A 96 -11.55 -2.61 26.09
C SER A 96 -12.15 -3.98 25.81
N GLY A 97 -11.54 -4.75 24.92
CA GLY A 97 -12.00 -6.08 24.49
C GLY A 97 -13.19 -6.08 23.54
N GLU A 98 -13.73 -4.92 23.18
CA GLU A 98 -14.86 -4.83 22.26
C GLU A 98 -14.43 -5.02 20.81
N SER A 99 -15.31 -5.64 20.02
CA SER A 99 -15.18 -5.77 18.57
C SER A 99 -16.32 -5.06 17.85
N LEU A 100 -16.01 -4.40 16.75
CA LEU A 100 -16.95 -3.71 15.87
C LEU A 100 -16.87 -4.26 14.46
N SER A 101 -17.97 -4.79 13.95
CA SER A 101 -18.10 -5.09 12.52
C SER A 101 -18.33 -3.79 11.74
N ILE A 102 -17.39 -3.44 10.87
CA ILE A 102 -17.46 -2.24 10.03
C ILE A 102 -17.95 -2.54 8.62
N ILE A 103 -17.74 -3.76 8.14
CA ILE A 103 -18.25 -4.27 6.87
C ILE A 103 -18.70 -5.70 7.09
N ASP A 104 -19.94 -6.00 6.70
CA ASP A 104 -20.45 -7.36 6.57
C ASP A 104 -21.36 -7.39 5.33
N VAL A 105 -20.87 -7.95 4.25
CA VAL A 105 -21.52 -8.01 2.95
C VAL A 105 -21.58 -9.46 2.51
N HIS A 106 -22.76 -9.92 2.12
CA HIS A 106 -23.07 -11.30 1.74
C HIS A 106 -23.38 -11.43 0.25
N GLU A 107 -22.59 -10.80 -0.58
CA GLU A 107 -22.63 -10.84 -2.04
C GLU A 107 -21.25 -10.56 -2.59
N GLY A 108 -20.93 -11.03 -3.79
CA GLY A 108 -19.64 -10.76 -4.42
C GLY A 108 -19.41 -9.28 -4.69
N GLY A 109 -18.16 -8.84 -4.54
CA GLY A 109 -17.85 -7.42 -4.71
C GLY A 109 -16.38 -7.07 -4.58
N VAL A 110 -16.12 -5.77 -4.45
CA VAL A 110 -14.77 -5.23 -4.24
C VAL A 110 -14.83 -4.10 -3.21
N ILE A 111 -14.07 -4.22 -2.13
CA ILE A 111 -13.79 -3.07 -1.26
C ILE A 111 -12.71 -2.25 -1.93
N ASN A 112 -13.10 -1.14 -2.54
CA ASN A 112 -12.17 -0.29 -3.30
C ASN A 112 -11.30 0.62 -2.41
N SER A 113 -11.78 0.93 -1.21
CA SER A 113 -11.03 1.74 -0.26
C SER A 113 -11.51 1.48 1.16
N LEU A 114 -10.58 1.47 2.09
CA LEU A 114 -10.83 1.51 3.51
C LEU A 114 -10.10 2.72 4.10
N LYS A 115 -10.85 3.55 4.82
CA LYS A 115 -10.31 4.69 5.55
C LYS A 115 -10.69 4.59 7.01
N LEU A 116 -9.75 4.88 7.87
CA LEU A 116 -9.95 4.92 9.32
C LEU A 116 -9.49 6.29 9.84
N TYR A 117 -10.30 6.92 10.65
CA TYR A 117 -9.93 8.10 11.41
C TYR A 117 -9.69 7.70 12.87
N MET A 118 -8.58 8.15 13.41
CA MET A 118 -8.29 8.01 14.84
C MET A 118 -8.04 9.38 15.43
N ALA A 119 -8.84 9.74 16.42
CA ALA A 119 -8.68 11.01 17.14
C ALA A 119 -7.39 11.00 17.99
N ASP A 120 -7.05 9.85 18.58
CA ASP A 120 -5.81 9.66 19.33
C ASP A 120 -4.76 8.97 18.46
N MET A 121 -3.70 9.71 18.14
CA MET A 121 -2.58 9.26 17.32
C MET A 121 -1.46 8.64 18.15
N ASN A 122 -1.74 8.23 19.37
CA ASN A 122 -0.77 7.54 20.22
C ASN A 122 -0.26 6.27 19.48
N PRO A 123 1.06 6.07 19.37
CA PRO A 123 1.64 4.89 18.73
C PRO A 123 1.12 3.56 19.29
N ASP A 124 0.85 3.49 20.59
CA ASP A 124 0.34 2.28 21.23
C ASP A 124 -1.05 1.91 20.67
N ARG A 125 -1.91 2.88 20.37
CA ARG A 125 -3.22 2.63 19.75
C ARG A 125 -3.12 1.93 18.40
N LEU A 126 -2.06 2.20 17.63
CA LEU A 126 -1.82 1.55 16.33
C LEU A 126 -1.43 0.08 16.47
N GLN A 127 -1.00 -0.34 17.66
CA GLN A 127 -0.66 -1.73 18.00
C GLN A 127 -1.82 -2.44 18.70
N ASP A 128 -2.60 -1.70 19.49
CA ASP A 128 -3.65 -2.25 20.33
C ASP A 128 -4.98 -2.44 19.61
N VAL A 129 -5.27 -1.61 18.61
CA VAL A 129 -6.44 -1.82 17.76
C VAL A 129 -6.09 -2.74 16.61
N TRP A 130 -6.83 -3.82 16.46
CA TRP A 130 -6.59 -4.84 15.46
C TRP A 130 -7.67 -4.81 14.39
N ILE A 131 -7.27 -5.06 13.14
CA ILE A 131 -8.18 -5.35 12.04
C ILE A 131 -8.22 -6.85 11.80
N ARG A 132 -9.44 -7.35 11.64
CA ARG A 132 -9.73 -8.75 11.29
C ARG A 132 -10.54 -8.74 10.01
N VAL A 133 -10.10 -9.53 9.03
CA VAL A 133 -10.81 -9.66 7.76
C VAL A 133 -10.99 -11.13 7.44
N LYS A 134 -12.21 -11.49 7.07
CA LYS A 134 -12.54 -12.78 6.45
C LYS A 134 -13.14 -12.54 5.09
N TRP A 135 -12.59 -13.21 4.11
CA TRP A 135 -13.13 -13.26 2.77
C TRP A 135 -13.93 -14.54 2.59
N ASP A 136 -15.04 -14.39 1.89
CA ASP A 136 -15.89 -15.51 1.52
C ASP A 136 -16.32 -16.31 2.76
N ASN A 137 -16.19 -17.61 2.74
CA ASN A 137 -16.58 -18.47 3.86
C ASN A 137 -15.35 -19.14 4.50
N HIS A 138 -14.19 -18.48 4.47
CA HIS A 138 -13.00 -19.01 5.11
C HIS A 138 -13.20 -19.17 6.62
N GLU A 139 -12.68 -20.26 7.18
CA GLU A 139 -12.81 -20.55 8.63
C GLU A 139 -11.91 -19.63 9.45
N GLU A 140 -10.70 -19.38 8.95
CA GLU A 140 -9.71 -18.52 9.62
C GLU A 140 -9.76 -17.08 9.08
N GLU A 141 -9.17 -16.15 9.81
CA GLU A 141 -8.97 -14.79 9.32
C GLU A 141 -7.91 -14.75 8.23
N ASP A 142 -8.26 -14.15 7.08
CA ASP A 142 -7.32 -13.90 5.97
C ASP A 142 -6.38 -12.74 6.31
N VAL A 143 -6.85 -11.78 7.09
CA VAL A 143 -6.05 -10.69 7.65
C VAL A 143 -6.33 -10.59 9.15
N LEU A 144 -5.25 -10.65 9.93
CA LEU A 144 -5.28 -10.46 11.38
C LEU A 144 -4.00 -9.72 11.80
N CYS A 145 -4.11 -8.42 11.99
CA CYS A 145 -2.95 -7.61 12.37
C CYS A 145 -3.36 -6.31 13.08
N PRO A 146 -2.43 -5.67 13.80
CA PRO A 146 -2.62 -4.31 14.26
C PRO A 146 -2.94 -3.36 13.10
N ILE A 147 -3.79 -2.37 13.34
CA ILE A 147 -4.17 -1.39 12.30
C ILE A 147 -2.97 -0.63 11.76
N GLY A 148 -1.96 -0.36 12.57
CA GLY A 148 -0.72 0.25 12.11
C GLY A 148 -0.06 -0.55 11.00
N CYS A 149 0.00 -1.89 11.13
CA CYS A 149 0.54 -2.76 10.08
C CYS A 149 -0.30 -2.70 8.80
N PHE A 150 -1.63 -2.75 8.95
CA PHE A 150 -2.55 -2.72 7.80
C PHE A 150 -2.44 -1.45 6.97
N PHE A 151 -2.15 -0.32 7.60
CA PHE A 151 -2.01 0.98 6.94
C PHE A 151 -0.55 1.42 6.71
N GLY A 152 0.42 0.53 6.93
CA GLY A 152 1.84 0.82 6.68
C GLY A 152 2.52 1.71 7.72
N ASN A 153 2.01 1.71 8.96
CA ASN A 153 2.52 2.46 10.12
C ASN A 153 2.84 1.53 11.31
N SER A 154 3.49 0.41 11.07
CA SER A 154 3.71 -0.65 12.07
C SER A 154 4.63 -0.26 13.23
N LEU A 155 5.48 0.74 13.07
CA LEU A 155 6.43 1.18 14.08
C LEU A 155 6.01 2.50 14.77
N GLY A 156 4.74 2.79 14.80
CA GLY A 156 4.18 4.03 15.30
C GLY A 156 3.75 4.96 14.16
N TYR A 157 3.10 6.05 14.54
CA TYR A 157 2.58 6.99 13.57
C TYR A 157 3.70 7.67 12.77
N ASN A 158 3.60 7.58 11.47
CA ASN A 158 4.41 8.33 10.53
C ASN A 158 3.51 8.95 9.47
N ASN A 159 3.68 10.23 9.20
CA ASN A 159 3.00 10.90 8.08
C ASN A 159 3.59 10.39 6.75
N THR A 160 3.32 9.14 6.44
CA THR A 160 3.81 8.48 5.25
C THR A 160 2.68 8.36 4.23
N ARG A 161 2.84 9.04 3.11
CA ARG A 161 1.86 9.06 2.02
C ARG A 161 2.40 8.30 0.82
N TYR A 162 1.94 7.08 0.66
CA TYR A 162 2.10 6.32 -0.58
C TYR A 162 0.88 6.52 -1.48
N LEU A 163 0.96 6.11 -2.74
CA LEU A 163 -0.14 6.26 -3.69
C LEU A 163 -1.41 5.51 -3.24
N LEU A 164 -1.26 4.28 -2.76
CA LEU A 164 -2.38 3.39 -2.43
C LEU A 164 -2.60 3.18 -0.94
N MET A 165 -1.69 3.56 -0.07
CA MET A 165 -1.90 3.49 1.38
C MET A 165 -1.05 4.51 2.12
N GLY A 166 -1.41 4.78 3.37
CA GLY A 166 -0.64 5.67 4.23
C GLY A 166 -1.47 6.31 5.33
N ALA A 167 -0.89 7.35 5.90
CA ALA A 167 -1.54 8.18 6.92
C ALA A 167 -1.38 9.66 6.61
N THR A 168 -2.35 10.45 7.02
CA THR A 168 -2.35 11.91 6.89
C THR A 168 -2.14 12.57 8.25
N THR A 169 -1.71 13.82 8.27
CA THR A 169 -1.42 14.57 9.51
C THR A 169 -2.64 14.87 10.35
N ASP A 170 -3.83 14.72 9.79
CA ASP A 170 -5.12 14.99 10.41
C ASP A 170 -5.81 13.72 10.96
N GLY A 171 -5.08 12.65 11.14
CA GLY A 171 -5.57 11.43 11.80
C GLY A 171 -6.21 10.39 10.88
N TRP A 172 -6.22 10.62 9.57
CA TRP A 172 -6.74 9.63 8.64
C TRP A 172 -5.67 8.64 8.20
N PHE A 173 -6.02 7.35 8.27
CA PHE A 173 -5.35 6.25 7.61
C PHE A 173 -6.14 5.86 6.37
N TYR A 174 -5.46 5.47 5.30
CA TYR A 174 -6.12 5.05 4.06
C TYR A 174 -5.43 3.84 3.44
N ASN A 175 -6.24 2.96 2.88
CA ASN A 175 -5.84 1.86 2.04
C ASN A 175 -6.76 1.86 0.80
N TYR A 176 -6.17 2.08 -0.36
CA TYR A 176 -6.84 2.15 -1.65
C TYR A 176 -6.53 0.93 -2.52
N PHE A 177 -5.93 -0.12 -1.97
CA PHE A 177 -5.82 -1.38 -2.69
C PHE A 177 -7.21 -1.97 -2.88
N PRO A 178 -7.58 -2.38 -4.12
CA PRO A 178 -8.80 -3.13 -4.34
C PRO A 178 -8.72 -4.49 -3.65
N MET A 179 -9.74 -4.84 -2.89
CA MET A 179 -9.87 -6.09 -2.17
C MET A 179 -11.11 -6.83 -2.69
N PRO A 180 -10.98 -7.64 -3.76
CA PRO A 180 -12.08 -8.41 -4.33
C PRO A 180 -12.43 -9.61 -3.45
N PHE A 181 -13.72 -9.97 -3.46
CA PHE A 181 -14.27 -11.15 -2.80
C PHE A 181 -15.45 -11.72 -3.61
N TRP A 182 -15.73 -13.02 -3.48
CA TRP A 182 -16.70 -13.71 -4.32
C TRP A 182 -18.09 -13.82 -3.70
N GLU A 183 -18.17 -14.05 -2.39
CA GLU A 183 -19.42 -14.35 -1.69
C GLU A 183 -19.64 -13.46 -0.48
N ARG A 184 -18.57 -13.15 0.28
CA ARG A 184 -18.66 -12.39 1.51
C ARG A 184 -17.40 -11.60 1.81
N ALA A 185 -17.59 -10.41 2.37
CA ALA A 185 -16.53 -9.64 3.02
C ALA A 185 -16.97 -9.30 4.45
N HIS A 186 -16.20 -9.76 5.44
CA HIS A 186 -16.41 -9.40 6.83
C HIS A 186 -15.18 -8.72 7.40
N VAL A 187 -15.28 -7.44 7.71
CA VAL A 187 -14.19 -6.63 8.26
C VAL A 187 -14.59 -6.15 9.64
N MET A 188 -13.74 -6.41 10.63
CA MET A 188 -13.95 -6.04 12.02
C MET A 188 -12.75 -5.28 12.57
N LEU A 189 -13.01 -4.39 13.51
CA LEU A 189 -12.01 -3.81 14.40
C LEU A 189 -12.19 -4.41 15.79
N GLU A 190 -11.08 -4.67 16.47
CA GLU A 190 -11.03 -5.21 17.84
C GLU A 190 -10.09 -4.33 18.68
N ASN A 191 -10.59 -3.84 19.80
CA ASN A 191 -9.78 -3.10 20.75
C ASN A 191 -9.15 -4.06 21.76
N ARG A 192 -7.84 -4.28 21.67
CA ARG A 192 -7.06 -5.11 22.60
C ARG A 192 -6.35 -4.29 23.68
N SER A 193 -6.59 -2.99 23.74
CA SER A 193 -6.05 -2.15 24.82
C SER A 193 -6.84 -2.32 26.12
N GLY A 194 -6.27 -1.81 27.21
CA GLY A 194 -6.96 -1.71 28.50
C GLY A 194 -7.95 -0.54 28.63
N GLU A 195 -8.12 0.27 27.58
CA GLU A 195 -8.88 1.51 27.60
C GLU A 195 -9.88 1.57 26.45
N THR A 196 -10.84 2.51 26.52
CA THR A 196 -11.74 2.82 25.40
C THR A 196 -11.02 3.61 24.33
N VAL A 197 -11.16 3.22 23.07
CA VAL A 197 -10.64 3.91 21.89
C VAL A 197 -11.76 4.43 21.01
#